data_11a4e33123783d27edadb14ce74af9dd
#
_entry.id   11a4e33123783d27edadb14ce74af9dd
#
_cell.length_a   1.000
_cell.length_b   1.000
_cell.length_c   1.000
_cell.angle_alpha   90.00
_cell.angle_beta   90.00
_cell.angle_gamma   90.00
#
_symmetry.space_group_name_H-M   'P 1'
#
loop_
_entity.id
_entity.type
_entity.pdbx_description
1 polymer ?
#
loop_
_entity_poly.entity_id
_entity_poly.type
_entity_poly.pdbx_seq_one_letter_code
_entity_poly.pdbx_strand_id
1 'polypeptide(L)'
;MALAGKVDKKDYRVYALLGDGELDEGETWEAAMAAPKFKLDNLTAIVDRNGIQQDGLTEQIMPMEPVGYKWKAFNWHVLEVDGFDFRQVIDALEKAENMRNRPTVIIAHTVKGKGVSFMEWDPAYHGKAPDKDTVRKLVKTMLEE
;
A
#
# COMPACT_ATOMS: atom_id res chain seq x y z
N MET A 1 15.24 7.75 6.98
CA MET A 1 15.09 9.01 6.22
C MET A 1 14.15 9.99 6.92
N ALA A 2 12.89 9.66 7.23
CA ALA A 2 11.95 10.60 7.85
C ALA A 2 12.46 11.23 9.16
N LEU A 3 13.01 10.41 10.07
CA LEU A 3 13.61 10.90 11.30
C LEU A 3 14.82 11.82 11.03
N ALA A 4 15.70 11.44 10.10
CA ALA A 4 16.83 12.29 9.72
C ALA A 4 16.36 13.66 9.21
N GLY A 5 15.34 13.71 8.34
CA GLY A 5 14.75 14.97 7.90
C GLY A 5 14.28 15.86 9.05
N LYS A 6 13.66 15.26 10.08
CA LYS A 6 13.25 16.00 11.29
C LYS A 6 14.44 16.53 12.11
N VAL A 7 15.44 15.69 12.34
CA VAL A 7 16.64 16.07 13.10
C VAL A 7 17.42 17.17 12.38
N ASP A 8 17.60 17.02 11.08
CA ASP A 8 18.35 17.96 10.23
C ASP A 8 17.53 19.18 9.80
N LYS A 9 16.27 19.27 10.24
CA LYS A 9 15.32 20.34 9.87
C LYS A 9 15.20 20.52 8.34
N LYS A 10 15.15 19.41 7.62
CA LYS A 10 14.95 19.37 6.16
C LYS A 10 13.47 19.27 5.84
N ASP A 11 13.06 20.03 4.82
CA ASP A 11 11.68 20.06 4.33
C ASP A 11 11.49 19.06 3.18
N TYR A 12 11.56 17.75 3.51
CA TYR A 12 11.19 16.70 2.59
C TYR A 12 10.25 15.69 3.25
N ARG A 13 9.46 15.04 2.43
CA ARG A 13 8.58 13.96 2.84
C ARG A 13 9.14 12.62 2.41
N VAL A 14 8.75 11.59 3.13
CA VAL A 14 9.10 10.20 2.86
C VAL A 14 7.83 9.41 2.63
N TYR A 15 7.77 8.67 1.54
CA TYR A 15 6.70 7.76 1.21
C TYR A 15 7.25 6.33 1.22
N ALA A 16 6.54 5.42 1.89
CA ALA A 16 6.85 4.00 1.93
C ALA A 16 5.67 3.24 1.33
N LEU A 17 5.88 2.57 0.20
CA LEU A 17 4.89 1.68 -0.39
C LEU A 17 5.12 0.27 0.14
N LEU A 18 4.08 -0.34 0.69
CA LEU A 18 4.08 -1.66 1.29
C LEU A 18 3.03 -2.52 0.60
N GLY A 19 3.38 -3.75 0.26
CA GLY A 19 2.40 -4.77 -0.08
C GLY A 19 1.71 -5.31 1.18
N ASP A 20 0.53 -5.88 1.04
CA ASP A 20 -0.16 -6.46 2.20
C ASP A 20 0.57 -7.67 2.80
N GLY A 21 1.28 -8.48 1.99
CA GLY A 21 2.17 -9.53 2.49
C GLY A 21 3.40 -9.01 3.27
N GLU A 22 3.87 -7.79 3.01
CA GLU A 22 4.94 -7.16 3.81
C GLU A 22 4.49 -6.81 5.23
N LEU A 23 3.20 -6.73 5.47
CA LEU A 23 2.66 -6.53 6.82
C LEU A 23 2.80 -7.77 7.71
N ASP A 24 3.20 -8.92 7.17
CA ASP A 24 3.57 -10.10 7.96
C ASP A 24 4.96 -9.96 8.59
N GLU A 25 5.77 -9.00 8.10
CA GLU A 25 7.11 -8.74 8.60
C GLU A 25 7.08 -7.94 9.92
N GLY A 26 7.81 -8.43 10.93
CA GLY A 26 7.89 -7.77 12.25
C GLY A 26 8.46 -6.36 12.18
N GLU A 27 9.44 -6.12 11.27
CA GLU A 27 10.08 -4.81 11.07
C GLU A 27 9.08 -3.71 10.71
N THR A 28 8.05 -4.04 9.94
CA THR A 28 6.97 -3.10 9.59
C THR A 28 6.26 -2.59 10.85
N TRP A 29 5.94 -3.49 11.79
CA TRP A 29 5.24 -3.12 13.02
C TRP A 29 6.16 -2.42 14.03
N GLU A 30 7.44 -2.77 14.06
CA GLU A 30 8.45 -2.05 14.86
C GLU A 30 8.58 -0.60 14.35
N ALA A 31 8.65 -0.40 13.04
CA ALA A 31 8.64 0.94 12.44
C ALA A 31 7.31 1.67 12.72
N ALA A 32 6.18 0.95 12.67
CA ALA A 32 4.85 1.51 12.96
C ALA A 32 4.74 2.01 14.40
N MET A 33 5.37 1.36 15.37
CA MET A 33 5.45 1.85 16.76
C MET A 33 6.40 3.05 16.91
N ALA A 34 7.55 3.03 16.21
CA ALA A 34 8.57 4.05 16.34
C ALA A 34 8.15 5.39 15.71
N ALA A 35 7.48 5.36 14.58
CA ALA A 35 7.14 6.57 13.81
C ALA A 35 6.28 7.59 14.59
N PRO A 36 5.21 7.21 15.29
CA PRO A 36 4.44 8.14 16.13
C PRO A 36 5.22 8.64 17.34
N LYS A 37 6.07 7.81 17.95
CA LYS A 37 6.93 8.23 19.05
C LYS A 37 7.78 9.44 18.66
N PHE A 38 8.31 9.43 17.44
CA PHE A 38 9.13 10.52 16.91
C PHE A 38 8.32 11.58 16.16
N LYS A 39 6.98 11.47 16.18
CA LYS A 39 6.04 12.40 15.52
C LYS A 39 6.41 12.64 14.05
N LEU A 40 6.68 11.56 13.30
CA LEU A 40 7.12 11.63 11.93
C LEU A 40 5.94 11.99 10.99
N ASP A 41 5.46 13.21 11.08
CA ASP A 41 4.39 13.73 10.22
C ASP A 41 4.84 14.00 8.77
N ASN A 42 6.14 13.85 8.51
CA ASN A 42 6.73 13.81 7.18
C ASN A 42 6.84 12.39 6.61
N LEU A 43 6.27 11.36 7.26
CA LEU A 43 6.21 9.99 6.79
C LEU A 43 4.77 9.62 6.41
N THR A 44 4.60 9.13 5.19
CA THR A 44 3.35 8.53 4.70
C THR A 44 3.64 7.11 4.25
N ALA A 45 3.00 6.14 4.87
CA ALA A 45 2.96 4.76 4.38
C ALA A 45 1.76 4.59 3.44
N ILE A 46 1.91 3.80 2.39
CA ILE A 46 0.83 3.41 1.49
C ILE A 46 0.82 1.88 1.48
N VAL A 47 -0.28 1.29 1.87
CA VAL A 47 -0.48 -0.16 1.82
C VAL A 47 -1.27 -0.50 0.57
N ASP A 48 -0.65 -1.23 -0.36
CA ASP A 48 -1.34 -1.85 -1.49
C ASP A 48 -2.10 -3.08 -0.99
N ARG A 49 -3.35 -2.84 -0.55
CA ARG A 49 -4.23 -3.89 -0.01
C ARG A 49 -4.93 -4.61 -1.16
N ASN A 50 -4.17 -5.47 -1.85
CA ASN A 50 -4.64 -6.21 -3.02
C ASN A 50 -5.16 -7.62 -2.71
N GLY A 51 -5.07 -8.08 -1.46
CA GLY A 51 -5.62 -9.36 -0.98
C GLY A 51 -4.78 -10.59 -1.35
N ILE A 52 -3.64 -10.43 -2.00
CA ILE A 52 -2.77 -11.53 -2.42
C ILE A 52 -1.35 -11.31 -1.94
N GLN A 53 -0.77 -12.32 -1.36
CA GLN A 53 0.65 -12.42 -1.08
C GLN A 53 1.27 -13.59 -1.86
N GLN A 54 2.55 -13.85 -1.65
CA GLN A 54 3.37 -14.76 -2.47
C GLN A 54 2.70 -16.12 -2.72
N ASP A 55 2.11 -16.73 -1.71
CA ASP A 55 1.64 -18.12 -1.76
C ASP A 55 0.10 -18.25 -1.84
N GLY A 56 -0.64 -17.15 -1.78
CA GLY A 56 -2.10 -17.22 -1.83
C GLY A 56 -2.82 -15.96 -1.38
N LEU A 57 -4.09 -16.11 -1.04
CA LEU A 57 -4.88 -15.02 -0.49
C LEU A 57 -4.39 -14.66 0.91
N THR A 58 -4.22 -13.39 1.19
CA THR A 58 -3.67 -12.87 2.45
C THR A 58 -4.39 -13.45 3.66
N GLU A 59 -5.72 -13.47 3.66
CA GLU A 59 -6.52 -13.98 4.78
C GLU A 59 -6.45 -15.50 4.98
N GLN A 60 -5.95 -16.24 3.98
CA GLN A 60 -5.75 -17.69 4.09
C GLN A 60 -4.34 -18.03 4.58
N ILE A 61 -3.36 -17.22 4.22
CA ILE A 61 -1.96 -17.43 4.59
C ILE A 61 -1.68 -16.86 5.99
N MET A 62 -1.92 -15.56 6.17
CA MET A 62 -1.77 -14.86 7.44
C MET A 62 -2.85 -13.78 7.56
N PRO A 63 -3.92 -13.99 8.34
CA PRO A 63 -5.01 -13.03 8.45
C PRO A 63 -4.56 -11.66 8.92
N MET A 64 -4.80 -10.65 8.11
CA MET A 64 -4.34 -9.28 8.36
C MET A 64 -5.42 -8.36 8.92
N GLU A 65 -6.70 -8.68 8.67
CA GLU A 65 -7.78 -7.80 9.11
C GLU A 65 -7.92 -7.78 10.66
N PRO A 66 -8.38 -6.67 11.21
CA PRO A 66 -8.64 -5.36 10.57
C PRO A 66 -7.36 -4.50 10.48
N VAL A 67 -6.82 -4.33 9.26
CA VAL A 67 -5.55 -3.62 9.00
C VAL A 67 -5.60 -2.19 9.53
N GLY A 68 -6.64 -1.44 9.17
CA GLY A 68 -6.78 -0.03 9.57
C GLY A 68 -6.78 0.17 11.08
N TYR A 69 -7.42 -0.73 11.83
CA TYR A 69 -7.44 -0.66 13.31
C TYR A 69 -6.07 -0.95 13.92
N LYS A 70 -5.25 -1.82 13.34
CA LYS A 70 -3.88 -2.08 13.80
C LYS A 70 -3.04 -0.82 13.70
N TRP A 71 -3.04 -0.14 12.55
CA TRP A 71 -2.33 1.13 12.37
C TRP A 71 -2.86 2.23 13.30
N LYS A 72 -4.18 2.31 13.47
CA LYS A 72 -4.82 3.27 14.38
C LYS A 72 -4.40 3.03 15.83
N ALA A 73 -4.26 1.77 16.26
CA ALA A 73 -3.81 1.42 17.60
C ALA A 73 -2.37 1.89 17.86
N PHE A 74 -1.53 1.95 16.82
CA PHE A 74 -0.20 2.57 16.87
C PHE A 74 -0.21 4.10 16.75
N ASN A 75 -1.38 4.75 16.78
CA ASN A 75 -1.53 6.21 16.71
C ASN A 75 -1.17 6.83 15.36
N TRP A 76 -1.33 6.08 14.26
CA TRP A 76 -1.26 6.64 12.92
C TRP A 76 -2.57 7.34 12.53
N HIS A 77 -2.45 8.33 11.64
CA HIS A 77 -3.60 8.84 10.88
C HIS A 77 -3.90 7.86 9.76
N VAL A 78 -5.07 7.24 9.78
CA VAL A 78 -5.46 6.19 8.83
C VAL A 78 -6.45 6.75 7.82
N LEU A 79 -6.17 6.55 6.56
CA LEU A 79 -7.04 6.86 5.43
C LEU A 79 -7.25 5.58 4.61
N GLU A 80 -8.48 5.29 4.22
CA GLU A 80 -8.80 4.16 3.34
C GLU A 80 -9.38 4.70 2.05
N VAL A 81 -8.90 4.17 0.91
CA VAL A 81 -9.28 4.64 -0.42
C VAL A 81 -9.46 3.48 -1.40
N ASP A 82 -10.29 3.69 -2.41
CA ASP A 82 -10.23 2.87 -3.62
C ASP A 82 -8.95 3.23 -4.38
N GLY A 83 -8.01 2.27 -4.49
CA GLY A 83 -6.72 2.49 -5.15
C GLY A 83 -6.82 2.72 -6.67
N PHE A 84 -7.99 2.48 -7.27
CA PHE A 84 -8.27 2.79 -8.68
C PHE A 84 -8.98 4.13 -8.89
N ASP A 85 -9.43 4.79 -7.82
CA ASP A 85 -9.97 6.14 -7.88
C ASP A 85 -8.85 7.17 -7.64
N PHE A 86 -8.30 7.70 -8.73
CA PHE A 86 -7.22 8.69 -8.67
C PHE A 86 -7.57 9.92 -7.82
N ARG A 87 -8.84 10.31 -7.77
CA ARG A 87 -9.27 11.46 -6.96
C ARG A 87 -9.14 11.14 -5.49
N GLN A 88 -9.62 9.97 -5.05
CA GLN A 88 -9.47 9.54 -3.66
C GLN A 88 -7.99 9.42 -3.25
N VAL A 89 -7.16 8.89 -4.13
CA VAL A 89 -5.71 8.76 -3.88
C VAL A 89 -5.05 10.13 -3.73
N ILE A 90 -5.34 11.08 -4.62
CA ILE A 90 -4.79 12.45 -4.56
C ILE A 90 -5.27 13.15 -3.28
N ASP A 91 -6.57 13.11 -2.99
CA ASP A 91 -7.14 13.72 -1.78
C ASP A 91 -6.52 13.15 -0.50
N ALA A 92 -6.22 11.84 -0.48
CA ALA A 92 -5.57 11.19 0.65
C ALA A 92 -4.11 11.64 0.82
N LEU A 93 -3.37 11.79 -0.27
CA LEU A 93 -2.00 12.31 -0.26
C LEU A 93 -1.97 13.77 0.25
N GLU A 94 -2.87 14.63 -0.23
CA GLU A 94 -3.01 16.01 0.25
C GLU A 94 -3.36 16.08 1.75
N LYS A 95 -4.27 15.21 2.22
CA LYS A 95 -4.58 15.10 3.66
C LYS A 95 -3.37 14.66 4.45
N ALA A 96 -2.59 13.71 3.94
CA ALA A 96 -1.35 13.25 4.57
C ALA A 96 -0.32 14.38 4.68
N GLU A 97 -0.18 15.23 3.66
CA GLU A 97 0.73 16.38 3.70
C GLU A 97 0.35 17.40 4.76
N ASN A 98 -0.93 17.56 5.01
CA ASN A 98 -1.46 18.50 6.01
C ASN A 98 -1.52 17.92 7.44
N MET A 99 -1.30 16.61 7.63
CA MET A 99 -1.25 16.01 8.96
C MET A 99 -0.04 16.51 9.74
N ARG A 100 -0.23 16.74 11.06
CA ARG A 100 0.84 17.18 11.96
C ARG A 100 0.93 16.27 13.17
N ASN A 101 2.16 16.14 13.67
CA ASN A 101 2.52 15.42 14.90
C ASN A 101 2.33 13.89 14.87
N ARG A 102 1.93 13.30 13.78
CA ARG A 102 1.82 11.84 13.61
C ARG A 102 1.95 11.45 12.14
N PRO A 103 2.47 10.25 11.84
CA PRO A 103 2.53 9.73 10.48
C PRO A 103 1.14 9.40 9.94
N THR A 104 1.03 9.28 8.62
CA THR A 104 -0.18 8.85 7.93
C THR A 104 0.04 7.52 7.24
N VAL A 105 -0.95 6.63 7.31
CA VAL A 105 -1.04 5.47 6.44
C VAL A 105 -2.27 5.59 5.54
N ILE A 106 -2.08 5.33 4.26
CA ILE A 106 -3.13 5.23 3.26
C ILE A 106 -3.27 3.75 2.91
N ILE A 107 -4.42 3.15 3.21
CA ILE A 107 -4.74 1.79 2.83
C ILE A 107 -5.50 1.88 1.50
N ALA A 108 -4.82 1.52 0.43
CA ALA A 108 -5.37 1.53 -0.91
C ALA A 108 -5.93 0.15 -1.24
N HIS A 109 -7.25 0.04 -1.28
CA HIS A 109 -7.92 -1.19 -1.70
C HIS A 109 -7.77 -1.35 -3.21
N THR A 110 -7.10 -2.42 -3.61
CA THR A 110 -6.80 -2.72 -5.01
C THR A 110 -7.15 -4.17 -5.35
N VAL A 111 -6.96 -4.53 -6.59
CA VAL A 111 -7.08 -5.90 -7.08
C VAL A 111 -5.81 -6.25 -7.85
N LYS A 112 -5.07 -7.25 -7.38
CA LYS A 112 -3.90 -7.72 -8.11
C LYS A 112 -4.32 -8.20 -9.51
N GLY A 113 -3.60 -7.73 -10.56
CA GLY A 113 -3.90 -8.08 -11.94
C GLY A 113 -5.07 -7.32 -12.57
N LYS A 114 -5.56 -6.24 -11.94
CA LYS A 114 -6.71 -5.45 -12.40
C LYS A 114 -6.63 -5.09 -13.88
N GLY A 115 -7.75 -5.31 -14.59
CA GLY A 115 -7.87 -5.07 -16.04
C GLY A 115 -7.48 -6.28 -16.91
N VAL A 116 -6.96 -7.34 -16.29
CA VAL A 116 -6.61 -8.58 -16.98
C VAL A 116 -7.34 -9.74 -16.33
N SER A 117 -8.50 -10.11 -16.85
CA SER A 117 -9.48 -11.00 -16.20
C SER A 117 -8.91 -12.32 -15.70
N PHE A 118 -7.96 -12.92 -16.43
CA PHE A 118 -7.31 -14.17 -16.03
C PHE A 118 -6.20 -14.00 -14.99
N MET A 119 -5.83 -12.77 -14.66
CA MET A 119 -4.83 -12.45 -13.63
C MET A 119 -5.46 -11.90 -12.33
N GLU A 120 -6.69 -11.39 -12.42
CA GLU A 120 -7.37 -10.83 -11.25
C GLU A 120 -7.57 -11.92 -10.19
N TRP A 121 -7.11 -11.63 -8.96
CA TRP A 121 -7.22 -12.54 -7.82
C TRP A 121 -6.48 -13.88 -7.97
N ASP A 122 -5.59 -14.03 -8.96
CA ASP A 122 -4.82 -15.27 -9.14
C ASP A 122 -3.40 -15.13 -8.57
N PRO A 123 -3.08 -15.83 -7.44
CA PRO A 123 -1.75 -15.81 -6.83
C PRO A 123 -0.64 -16.30 -7.75
N ALA A 124 -0.96 -17.14 -8.77
CA ALA A 124 0.03 -17.65 -9.71
C ALA A 124 0.76 -16.55 -10.49
N TYR A 125 0.16 -15.35 -10.58
CA TYR A 125 0.78 -14.19 -11.22
C TYR A 125 1.51 -13.25 -10.25
N HIS A 126 1.70 -13.63 -9.00
CA HIS A 126 2.46 -12.80 -8.07
C HIS A 126 3.92 -12.59 -8.52
N GLY A 127 4.57 -13.64 -9.00
CA GLY A 127 5.96 -13.58 -9.50
C GLY A 127 6.12 -14.03 -10.95
N LYS A 128 5.03 -14.19 -11.71
CA LYS A 128 5.04 -14.75 -13.07
C LYS A 128 4.42 -13.78 -14.07
N ALA A 129 5.14 -13.50 -15.14
CA ALA A 129 4.60 -12.78 -16.29
C ALA A 129 3.86 -13.74 -17.22
N PRO A 130 2.77 -13.31 -17.91
CA PRO A 130 2.14 -14.07 -18.97
C PRO A 130 3.11 -14.24 -20.17
N ASP A 131 2.89 -15.29 -20.96
CA ASP A 131 3.68 -15.53 -22.15
C ASP A 131 3.43 -14.46 -23.24
N LYS A 132 4.38 -14.37 -24.20
CA LYS A 132 4.35 -13.32 -25.24
C LYS A 132 3.11 -13.35 -26.12
N ASP A 133 2.58 -14.53 -26.39
CA ASP A 133 1.40 -14.66 -27.28
C ASP A 133 0.12 -14.28 -26.56
N THR A 134 0.02 -14.62 -25.27
CA THR A 134 -1.05 -14.16 -24.39
C THR A 134 -1.04 -12.63 -24.29
N VAL A 135 0.14 -12.01 -24.07
CA VAL A 135 0.27 -10.54 -24.01
C VAL A 135 -0.16 -9.90 -25.33
N ARG A 136 0.27 -10.43 -26.49
CA ARG A 136 -0.12 -9.90 -27.81
C ARG A 136 -1.63 -9.92 -28.02
N LYS A 137 -2.29 -11.02 -27.65
CA LYS A 137 -3.75 -11.15 -27.75
C LYS A 137 -4.44 -10.14 -26.85
N LEU A 138 -3.99 -10.01 -25.59
CA LEU A 138 -4.54 -9.07 -24.62
C LEU A 138 -4.45 -7.63 -25.13
N VAL A 139 -3.26 -7.20 -25.56
CA VAL A 139 -3.06 -5.83 -26.09
C VAL A 139 -3.97 -5.56 -27.29
N LYS A 140 -4.14 -6.54 -28.19
CA LYS A 140 -5.04 -6.40 -29.31
C LYS A 140 -6.49 -6.17 -28.87
N THR A 141 -6.98 -6.97 -27.90
CA THR A 141 -8.34 -6.81 -27.36
C THR A 141 -8.53 -5.45 -26.70
N MET A 142 -7.56 -4.99 -25.89
CA MET A 142 -7.64 -3.69 -25.20
C MET A 142 -7.59 -2.48 -26.13
N LEU A 143 -7.08 -2.64 -27.36
CA LEU A 143 -7.05 -1.56 -28.37
C LEU A 143 -8.31 -1.55 -29.25
N GLU A 144 -9.11 -2.61 -29.20
CA GLU A 144 -10.36 -2.74 -29.97
C GLU A 144 -11.60 -2.33 -29.13
N GLU A 145 -11.45 -2.11 -27.81
CA GLU A 145 -12.45 -1.55 -26.89
C GLU A 145 -12.35 -0.01 -26.81
#